data_1aef2f4060e9f64dba8d0cbdad7d36ed
#
_entry.id   1aef2f4060e9f64dba8d0cbdad7d36ed
#
_cell.length_a   1.000
_cell.length_b   1.000
_cell.length_c   1.000
_cell.angle_alpha   90.00
_cell.angle_beta   90.00
_cell.angle_gamma   90.00
#
_symmetry.space_group_name_H-M   'P 1'
#
loop_
_entity.id
_entity.type
_entity.pdbx_description
1 polymer ?
#
loop_
_entity_poly.entity_id
_entity_poly.type
_entity_poly.pdbx_seq_one_letter_code
_entity_poly.pdbx_strand_id
1 'polypeptide(L)'
;MTDATCYESHMRFPTDMKLLWESIGWFYRHTCQHCRDLGIRRPRNKYTDVAKSYLSYCKKRKRRASRTRMLKRRMIRLLEKLIMQKDAIHREYGASLRYTQDYQKRLSIIRKVLVQEKELFEGRKISDRIVCIDRYYVRPIVRGKETKSVEFGAKVNNIQIDGISFIETSLSRHSMRAYV
;
A
#
# COMPACT_ATOMS: atom_id res chain seq x y z
N MET A 1 23.95 24.18 -0.76
CA MET A 1 22.66 24.29 -0.06
C MET A 1 21.85 23.07 -0.43
N THR A 2 21.47 22.22 0.53
CA THR A 2 20.73 21.01 0.25
C THR A 2 19.25 21.31 0.48
N ASP A 3 18.46 21.34 -0.58
CA ASP A 3 17.03 21.55 -0.48
C ASP A 3 16.29 20.26 -0.82
N ALA A 4 15.39 19.82 0.07
CA ALA A 4 14.56 18.66 -0.18
C ALA A 4 13.39 19.06 -1.11
N THR A 5 13.57 18.82 -2.40
CA THR A 5 12.57 19.14 -3.41
C THR A 5 11.56 17.98 -3.53
N CYS A 6 10.28 18.33 -3.48
CA CYS A 6 9.21 17.37 -3.75
C CYS A 6 8.89 17.38 -5.25
N TYR A 7 9.10 16.26 -5.90
CA TYR A 7 8.56 16.05 -7.24
C TYR A 7 7.10 15.61 -7.11
N GLU A 8 6.16 16.54 -7.36
CA GLU A 8 4.72 16.28 -7.22
C GLU A 8 4.30 15.16 -8.18
N SER A 9 3.83 14.06 -7.62
CA SER A 9 3.30 12.96 -8.43
C SER A 9 1.82 13.21 -8.68
N HIS A 10 1.43 13.35 -9.94
CA HIS A 10 0.02 13.42 -10.34
C HIS A 10 -0.70 12.13 -9.95
N MET A 11 -1.20 12.07 -8.74
CA MET A 11 -1.95 10.93 -8.24
C MET A 11 -3.25 11.38 -7.57
N ARG A 12 -4.29 10.54 -7.71
CA ARG A 12 -5.53 10.77 -6.98
C ARG A 12 -5.25 10.73 -5.48
N PHE A 13 -5.82 11.68 -4.72
CA PHE A 13 -5.60 11.78 -3.27
C PHE A 13 -5.71 10.41 -2.58
N PRO A 14 -4.63 9.93 -1.94
CA PRO A 14 -4.60 8.62 -1.31
C PRO A 14 -5.41 8.63 -0.02
N THR A 15 -6.23 7.60 0.15
CA THR A 15 -6.96 7.35 1.39
C THR A 15 -6.67 5.95 1.88
N ASP A 16 -6.70 5.72 3.21
CA ASP A 16 -6.52 4.39 3.80
C ASP A 16 -7.46 3.35 3.22
N MET A 17 -8.71 3.76 3.01
CA MET A 17 -9.73 2.88 2.46
C MET A 17 -9.41 2.45 1.02
N LYS A 18 -8.84 3.35 0.21
CA LYS A 18 -8.41 3.04 -1.15
C LYS A 18 -7.18 2.14 -1.13
N LEU A 19 -6.18 2.47 -0.31
CA LEU A 19 -4.95 1.69 -0.16
C LEU A 19 -5.25 0.25 0.27
N LEU A 20 -6.11 0.06 1.28
CA LEU A 20 -6.58 -1.25 1.72
C LEU A 20 -7.31 -1.99 0.59
N TRP A 21 -8.19 -1.29 -0.15
CA TRP A 21 -8.96 -1.92 -1.22
C TRP A 21 -8.07 -2.38 -2.39
N GLU A 22 -7.11 -1.57 -2.79
CA GLU A 22 -6.12 -1.92 -3.82
C GLU A 22 -5.28 -3.13 -3.39
N SER A 23 -4.85 -3.16 -2.13
CA SER A 23 -4.11 -4.28 -1.53
C SER A 23 -4.92 -5.57 -1.52
N ILE A 24 -6.18 -5.51 -1.08
CA ILE A 24 -7.13 -6.64 -1.08
C ILE A 24 -7.35 -7.14 -2.51
N GLY A 25 -7.60 -6.23 -3.45
CA GLY A 25 -7.83 -6.58 -4.85
C GLY A 25 -6.63 -7.27 -5.49
N TRP A 26 -5.43 -6.81 -5.20
CA TRP A 26 -4.20 -7.42 -5.66
C TRP A 26 -4.05 -8.86 -5.13
N PHE A 27 -4.15 -9.06 -3.81
CA PHE A 27 -4.05 -10.39 -3.19
C PHE A 27 -5.11 -11.34 -3.70
N TYR A 28 -6.36 -10.88 -3.79
CA TYR A 28 -7.46 -11.71 -4.26
C TYR A 28 -7.25 -12.19 -5.70
N ARG A 29 -6.89 -11.29 -6.63
CA ARG A 29 -6.63 -11.66 -8.03
C ARG A 29 -5.50 -12.66 -8.17
N HIS A 30 -4.37 -12.43 -7.49
CA HIS A 30 -3.22 -13.32 -7.55
C HIS A 30 -3.50 -14.67 -6.88
N THR A 31 -4.22 -14.70 -5.76
CA THR A 31 -4.64 -15.97 -5.14
C THR A 31 -5.56 -16.76 -6.06
N CYS A 32 -6.52 -16.10 -6.71
CA CYS A 32 -7.39 -16.77 -7.69
C CYS A 32 -6.61 -17.30 -8.89
N GLN A 33 -5.60 -16.55 -9.39
CA GLN A 33 -4.75 -17.00 -10.48
C GLN A 33 -3.94 -18.23 -10.08
N HIS A 34 -3.24 -18.18 -8.94
CA HIS A 34 -2.46 -19.33 -8.45
C HIS A 34 -3.32 -20.58 -8.23
N CYS A 35 -4.54 -20.43 -7.72
CA CYS A 35 -5.44 -21.58 -7.58
C CYS A 35 -5.83 -22.19 -8.93
N ARG A 36 -6.00 -21.36 -9.97
CA ARG A 36 -6.26 -21.85 -11.34
C ARG A 36 -5.05 -22.57 -11.91
N ASP A 37 -3.87 -21.96 -11.80
CA ASP A 37 -2.61 -22.51 -12.32
C ASP A 37 -2.26 -23.86 -11.68
N LEU A 38 -2.62 -24.03 -10.39
CA LEU A 38 -2.41 -25.26 -9.63
C LEU A 38 -3.57 -26.27 -9.72
N GLY A 39 -4.67 -25.93 -10.37
CA GLY A 39 -5.87 -26.79 -10.45
C GLY A 39 -6.57 -27.01 -9.09
N ILE A 40 -6.31 -26.15 -8.07
CA ILE A 40 -6.86 -26.29 -6.73
C ILE A 40 -8.09 -25.43 -6.48
N ARG A 41 -8.94 -25.87 -5.55
CA ARG A 41 -10.13 -25.13 -5.16
C ARG A 41 -9.73 -23.85 -4.41
N ARG A 42 -10.31 -22.70 -4.84
CA ARG A 42 -10.12 -21.42 -4.19
C ARG A 42 -10.63 -21.43 -2.74
N PRO A 43 -9.82 -20.96 -1.77
CA PRO A 43 -10.23 -20.84 -0.37
C PRO A 43 -11.42 -19.88 -0.18
N ARG A 44 -12.35 -20.22 0.69
CA ARG A 44 -13.51 -19.36 1.00
C ARG A 44 -13.09 -18.11 1.75
N ASN A 45 -13.56 -16.95 1.28
CA ASN A 45 -13.38 -15.65 1.93
C ASN A 45 -14.57 -14.73 1.67
N LYS A 46 -14.60 -13.58 2.36
CA LYS A 46 -15.70 -12.60 2.27
C LYS A 46 -15.40 -11.47 1.26
N TYR A 47 -14.60 -11.73 0.22
CA TYR A 47 -14.22 -10.70 -0.74
C TYR A 47 -15.44 -10.02 -1.39
N THR A 48 -16.40 -10.81 -1.90
CA THR A 48 -17.59 -10.28 -2.58
C THR A 48 -18.45 -9.38 -1.67
N ASP A 49 -18.62 -9.77 -0.41
CA ASP A 49 -19.43 -8.99 0.56
C ASP A 49 -18.74 -7.67 0.93
N VAL A 50 -17.41 -7.70 1.10
CA VAL A 50 -16.62 -6.50 1.37
C VAL A 50 -16.58 -5.61 0.14
N ALA A 51 -16.48 -6.17 -1.09
CA ALA A 51 -16.53 -5.44 -2.35
C ALA A 51 -17.84 -4.64 -2.49
N LYS A 52 -18.99 -5.31 -2.29
CA LYS A 52 -20.30 -4.64 -2.31
C LYS A 52 -20.39 -3.50 -1.28
N SER A 53 -19.87 -3.75 -0.06
CA SER A 53 -19.85 -2.75 1.01
C SER A 53 -18.94 -1.56 0.68
N TYR A 54 -17.78 -1.80 0.09
CA TYR A 54 -16.84 -0.75 -0.34
C TYR A 54 -17.41 0.08 -1.50
N LEU A 55 -18.01 -0.53 -2.50
CA LEU A 55 -18.67 0.18 -3.61
C LEU A 55 -19.81 1.06 -3.10
N SER A 56 -20.65 0.53 -2.19
CA SER A 56 -21.71 1.33 -1.54
C SER A 56 -21.14 2.51 -0.74
N TYR A 57 -20.01 2.31 -0.06
CA TYR A 57 -19.31 3.38 0.67
C TYR A 57 -18.78 4.47 -0.28
N CYS A 58 -18.20 4.09 -1.43
CA CYS A 58 -17.68 5.04 -2.41
C CYS A 58 -18.75 5.93 -3.04
N LYS A 59 -19.97 5.40 -3.22
CA LYS A 59 -21.10 6.14 -3.79
C LYS A 59 -21.68 7.21 -2.84
N LYS A 60 -21.39 7.14 -1.53
CA LYS A 60 -21.96 8.06 -0.53
C LYS A 60 -21.18 9.36 -0.47
N ARG A 61 -21.89 10.49 -0.62
CA ARG A 61 -21.32 11.84 -0.44
C ARG A 61 -20.97 12.12 1.03
N LYS A 62 -21.89 11.83 1.96
CA LYS A 62 -21.65 11.96 3.41
C LYS A 62 -21.36 10.57 4.01
N ARG A 63 -20.23 10.44 4.71
CA ARG A 63 -19.75 9.19 5.29
C ARG A 63 -19.72 9.30 6.80
N ARG A 64 -20.53 8.50 7.51
CA ARG A 64 -20.54 8.46 8.98
C ARG A 64 -19.27 7.77 9.48
N ALA A 65 -18.58 8.36 10.44
CA ALA A 65 -17.34 7.87 11.01
C ALA A 65 -17.44 6.42 11.52
N SER A 66 -18.53 6.08 12.21
CA SER A 66 -18.78 4.72 12.72
C SER A 66 -18.84 3.68 11.61
N ARG A 67 -19.53 3.98 10.50
CA ARG A 67 -19.60 3.08 9.32
C ARG A 67 -18.27 2.94 8.62
N THR A 68 -17.51 4.04 8.50
CA THR A 68 -16.15 4.02 7.94
C THR A 68 -15.24 3.13 8.78
N ARG A 69 -15.26 3.29 10.12
CA ARG A 69 -14.46 2.48 11.04
C ARG A 69 -14.85 0.99 10.98
N MET A 70 -16.14 0.68 10.91
CA MET A 70 -16.63 -0.71 10.78
C MET A 70 -16.14 -1.34 9.46
N LEU A 71 -16.26 -0.62 8.34
CA LEU A 71 -15.82 -1.11 7.04
C LEU A 71 -14.29 -1.28 7.02
N LYS A 72 -13.52 -0.31 7.55
CA LYS A 72 -12.05 -0.40 7.67
C LYS A 72 -11.64 -1.66 8.44
N ARG A 73 -12.27 -1.95 9.58
CA ARG A 73 -12.04 -3.18 10.35
C ARG A 73 -12.28 -4.45 9.53
N ARG A 74 -13.39 -4.50 8.76
CA ARG A 74 -13.70 -5.64 7.89
C ARG A 74 -12.67 -5.81 6.77
N MET A 75 -12.16 -4.73 6.20
CA MET A 75 -11.13 -4.74 5.16
C MET A 75 -9.79 -5.23 5.70
N ILE A 76 -9.36 -4.75 6.87
CA ILE A 76 -8.12 -5.22 7.53
C ILE A 76 -8.20 -6.73 7.78
N ARG A 77 -9.29 -7.23 8.36
CA ARG A 77 -9.49 -8.68 8.60
C ARG A 77 -9.52 -9.49 7.31
N LEU A 78 -10.09 -8.95 6.23
CA LEU A 78 -10.10 -9.62 4.94
C LEU A 78 -8.69 -9.69 4.35
N LEU A 79 -7.93 -8.58 4.37
CA LEU A 79 -6.56 -8.56 3.87
C LEU A 79 -5.68 -9.55 4.64
N GLU A 80 -5.77 -9.58 5.96
CA GLU A 80 -5.08 -10.55 6.81
C GLU A 80 -5.41 -12.00 6.43
N LYS A 81 -6.70 -12.31 6.27
CA LYS A 81 -7.14 -13.64 5.84
C LYS A 81 -6.60 -14.01 4.46
N LEU A 82 -6.59 -13.09 3.51
CA LEU A 82 -6.06 -13.33 2.16
C LEU A 82 -4.55 -13.60 2.19
N ILE A 83 -3.80 -12.89 3.03
CA ILE A 83 -2.37 -13.14 3.23
C ILE A 83 -2.15 -14.54 3.81
N MET A 84 -2.89 -14.92 4.86
CA MET A 84 -2.81 -16.24 5.45
C MET A 84 -3.15 -17.35 4.44
N GLN A 85 -4.20 -17.16 3.63
CA GLN A 85 -4.58 -18.11 2.57
C GLN A 85 -3.47 -18.27 1.53
N LYS A 86 -2.85 -17.17 1.12
CA LYS A 86 -1.74 -17.17 0.17
C LYS A 86 -0.51 -17.87 0.77
N ASP A 87 -0.21 -17.64 2.05
CA ASP A 87 0.92 -18.27 2.73
C ASP A 87 0.70 -19.78 2.89
N ALA A 88 -0.54 -20.22 3.13
CA ALA A 88 -0.89 -21.64 3.15
C ALA A 88 -0.66 -22.30 1.79
N ILE A 89 -1.15 -21.68 0.70
CA ILE A 89 -0.92 -22.15 -0.67
C ILE A 89 0.59 -22.20 -0.99
N HIS A 90 1.34 -21.19 -0.57
CA HIS A 90 2.79 -21.17 -0.80
C HIS A 90 3.53 -22.27 -0.04
N ARG A 91 3.13 -22.59 1.19
CA ARG A 91 3.74 -23.68 1.96
C ARG A 91 3.49 -25.05 1.32
N GLU A 92 2.32 -25.25 0.75
CA GLU A 92 1.91 -26.53 0.18
C GLU A 92 2.40 -26.71 -1.27
N TYR A 93 2.35 -25.63 -2.07
CA TYR A 93 2.62 -25.68 -3.52
C TYR A 93 3.75 -24.74 -3.97
N GLY A 94 4.57 -24.24 -3.05
CA GLY A 94 5.56 -23.19 -3.34
C GLY A 94 6.59 -23.57 -4.40
N ALA A 95 6.98 -24.85 -4.44
CA ALA A 95 7.92 -25.36 -5.44
C ALA A 95 7.39 -25.27 -6.89
N SER A 96 6.07 -25.30 -7.06
CA SER A 96 5.39 -25.22 -8.37
C SER A 96 5.08 -23.77 -8.78
N LEU A 97 5.29 -22.79 -7.89
CA LEU A 97 4.96 -21.38 -8.13
C LEU A 97 6.23 -20.57 -8.38
N ARG A 98 6.32 -19.95 -9.54
CA ARG A 98 7.39 -19.00 -9.85
C ARG A 98 6.92 -17.56 -9.57
N TYR A 99 7.70 -16.82 -8.81
CA TYR A 99 7.43 -15.42 -8.48
C TYR A 99 8.48 -14.51 -9.08
N THR A 100 8.04 -13.47 -9.77
CA THR A 100 8.94 -12.40 -10.22
C THR A 100 9.41 -11.56 -9.04
N GLN A 101 10.53 -10.86 -9.17
CA GLN A 101 11.02 -9.94 -8.16
C GLN A 101 9.97 -8.85 -7.83
N ASP A 102 9.30 -8.31 -8.85
CA ASP A 102 8.24 -7.30 -8.68
C ASP A 102 7.05 -7.84 -7.86
N TYR A 103 6.70 -9.11 -8.09
CA TYR A 103 5.67 -9.77 -7.29
C TYR A 103 6.07 -9.85 -5.81
N GLN A 104 7.28 -10.31 -5.52
CA GLN A 104 7.80 -10.45 -4.16
C GLN A 104 7.91 -9.08 -3.46
N LYS A 105 8.41 -8.06 -4.18
CA LYS A 105 8.48 -6.69 -3.71
C LYS A 105 7.09 -6.14 -3.35
N ARG A 106 6.10 -6.32 -4.23
CA ARG A 106 4.74 -5.86 -3.97
C ARG A 106 4.08 -6.61 -2.80
N LEU A 107 4.33 -7.90 -2.68
CA LEU A 107 3.88 -8.72 -1.55
C LEU A 107 4.43 -8.17 -0.22
N SER A 108 5.72 -7.83 -0.16
CA SER A 108 6.35 -7.26 1.04
C SER A 108 5.74 -5.89 1.38
N ILE A 109 5.49 -5.04 0.37
CA ILE A 109 4.85 -3.73 0.55
C ILE A 109 3.45 -3.87 1.13
N ILE A 110 2.63 -4.77 0.59
CA ILE A 110 1.26 -4.97 1.09
C ILE A 110 1.25 -5.53 2.51
N ARG A 111 2.21 -6.38 2.89
CA ARG A 111 2.37 -6.81 4.29
C ARG A 111 2.67 -5.63 5.22
N LYS A 112 3.54 -4.70 4.81
CA LYS A 112 3.81 -3.46 5.55
C LYS A 112 2.54 -2.58 5.64
N VAL A 113 1.76 -2.48 4.55
CA VAL A 113 0.46 -1.78 4.57
C VAL A 113 -0.49 -2.41 5.59
N LEU A 114 -0.58 -3.74 5.68
CA LEU A 114 -1.43 -4.38 6.70
C LEU A 114 -1.03 -3.99 8.12
N VAL A 115 0.26 -4.01 8.44
CA VAL A 115 0.78 -3.60 9.76
C VAL A 115 0.44 -2.13 10.01
N GLN A 116 0.76 -1.25 9.05
CA GLN A 116 0.44 0.16 9.09
C GLN A 116 -1.04 0.42 9.40
N GLU A 117 -1.94 -0.24 8.67
CA GLU A 117 -3.37 0.00 8.82
C GLU A 117 -3.95 -0.54 10.13
N LYS A 118 -3.35 -1.58 10.70
CA LYS A 118 -3.67 -2.06 12.06
C LYS A 118 -3.26 -1.02 13.11
N GLU A 119 -2.04 -0.49 13.04
CA GLU A 119 -1.55 0.52 13.96
C GLU A 119 -2.35 1.82 13.88
N LEU A 120 -2.64 2.30 12.66
CA LEU A 120 -3.51 3.46 12.45
C LEU A 120 -4.93 3.24 12.97
N PHE A 121 -5.45 2.01 12.87
CA PHE A 121 -6.77 1.66 13.39
C PHE A 121 -6.82 1.70 14.92
N GLU A 122 -5.70 1.40 15.58
CA GLU A 122 -5.50 1.48 17.03
C GLU A 122 -5.14 2.91 17.50
N GLY A 123 -5.01 3.87 16.59
CA GLY A 123 -4.71 5.27 16.89
C GLY A 123 -3.23 5.59 17.01
N ARG A 124 -2.34 4.66 16.68
CA ARG A 124 -0.88 4.91 16.69
C ARG A 124 -0.46 5.78 15.51
N LYS A 125 0.53 6.64 15.71
CA LYS A 125 1.12 7.47 14.65
C LYS A 125 2.24 6.69 13.94
N ILE A 126 2.31 6.84 12.62
CA ILE A 126 3.32 6.21 11.78
C ILE A 126 4.07 7.30 11.02
N SER A 127 5.40 7.32 11.14
CA SER A 127 6.26 8.34 10.53
C SER A 127 6.49 8.12 9.03
N ASP A 128 6.69 6.86 8.61
CA ASP A 128 7.02 6.49 7.22
C ASP A 128 5.85 5.79 6.52
N ARG A 129 4.77 6.54 6.34
CA ARG A 129 3.50 6.02 5.86
C ARG A 129 3.51 5.72 4.35
N ILE A 130 3.20 4.47 3.98
CA ILE A 130 2.95 4.08 2.60
C ILE A 130 1.57 4.59 2.18
N VAL A 131 1.48 5.26 1.04
CA VAL A 131 0.24 5.84 0.52
C VAL A 131 -0.21 5.22 -0.80
N CYS A 132 0.69 4.48 -1.48
CA CYS A 132 0.41 3.80 -2.75
C CYS A 132 1.20 2.50 -2.83
N ILE A 133 0.58 1.41 -3.27
CA ILE A 133 1.26 0.10 -3.43
C ILE A 133 2.09 0.02 -4.72
N ASP A 134 1.72 0.79 -5.75
CA ASP A 134 2.45 0.83 -7.02
C ASP A 134 3.64 1.78 -6.96
N ARG A 135 3.46 2.94 -6.31
CA ARG A 135 4.48 3.96 -6.10
C ARG A 135 4.82 4.03 -4.61
N TYR A 136 5.38 2.96 -4.07
CA TYR A 136 5.65 2.80 -2.63
C TYR A 136 6.67 3.82 -2.08
N TYR A 137 7.43 4.48 -2.94
CA TYR A 137 8.37 5.54 -2.59
C TYR A 137 7.71 6.91 -2.36
N VAL A 138 6.46 7.08 -2.80
CA VAL A 138 5.72 8.32 -2.59
C VAL A 138 5.34 8.46 -1.11
N ARG A 139 5.58 9.65 -0.57
CA ARG A 139 5.30 10.00 0.82
C ARG A 139 4.45 11.25 0.90
N PRO A 140 3.65 11.41 1.97
CA PRO A 140 3.03 12.69 2.28
C PRO A 140 4.11 13.67 2.73
N ILE A 141 4.14 14.84 2.13
CA ILE A 141 5.07 15.94 2.45
C ILE A 141 4.23 17.11 2.91
N VAL A 142 4.42 17.49 4.17
CA VAL A 142 3.75 18.67 4.74
C VAL A 142 4.51 19.91 4.28
N ARG A 143 3.85 20.76 3.49
CA ARG A 143 4.35 22.07 3.12
C ARG A 143 3.45 23.12 3.74
N GLY A 144 4.02 24.12 4.39
CA GLY A 144 3.30 25.23 5.04
C GLY A 144 2.61 26.20 4.09
N LYS A 145 2.10 25.74 2.94
CA LYS A 145 1.37 26.56 1.97
C LYS A 145 -0.10 26.65 2.31
N GLU A 146 -0.68 27.84 2.21
CA GLU A 146 -2.09 28.11 2.53
C GLU A 146 -3.09 27.28 1.73
N THR A 147 -2.79 26.92 0.48
CA THR A 147 -3.73 26.26 -0.43
C THR A 147 -3.67 24.72 -0.40
N LYS A 148 -2.51 24.12 -0.08
CA LYS A 148 -2.33 22.66 0.01
C LYS A 148 -1.40 22.33 1.17
N SER A 149 -1.96 21.84 2.26
CA SER A 149 -1.20 21.46 3.47
C SER A 149 -0.34 20.22 3.29
N VAL A 150 -0.69 19.31 2.37
CA VAL A 150 0.02 18.06 2.11
C VAL A 150 0.14 17.82 0.61
N GLU A 151 1.36 17.61 0.16
CA GLU A 151 1.69 17.15 -1.19
C GLU A 151 2.17 15.69 -1.14
N PHE A 152 2.02 14.97 -2.26
CA PHE A 152 2.47 13.59 -2.36
C PHE A 152 3.54 13.48 -3.43
N GLY A 153 4.74 13.07 -3.06
CA GLY A 153 5.86 12.95 -3.98
C GLY A 153 7.01 12.12 -3.44
N ALA A 154 8.01 11.91 -4.28
CA ALA A 154 9.28 11.36 -3.85
C ALA A 154 10.09 12.44 -3.12
N LYS A 155 10.72 12.09 -2.01
CA LYS A 155 11.74 12.94 -1.39
C LYS A 155 13.03 12.76 -2.17
N VAL A 156 13.51 13.83 -2.77
CA VAL A 156 14.81 13.88 -3.45
C VAL A 156 15.67 14.96 -2.80
N ASN A 157 16.93 14.65 -2.57
CA ASN A 157 17.92 15.63 -2.18
C ASN A 157 18.42 16.31 -3.46
N ASN A 158 18.26 17.62 -3.55
CA ASN A 158 18.84 18.42 -4.62
C ASN A 158 20.08 19.13 -4.06
N ILE A 159 21.26 18.78 -4.60
CA ILE A 159 22.52 19.44 -4.29
C ILE A 159 22.83 20.36 -5.46
N GLN A 160 22.93 21.64 -5.22
CA GLN A 160 23.26 22.64 -6.25
C GLN A 160 24.69 23.15 -6.03
N ILE A 161 25.55 22.95 -7.03
CA ILE A 161 26.93 23.41 -7.07
C ILE A 161 27.12 24.16 -8.39
N ASP A 162 27.53 25.41 -8.32
CA ASP A 162 27.82 26.28 -9.48
C ASP A 162 26.70 26.29 -10.56
N GLY A 163 25.45 26.33 -10.11
CA GLY A 163 24.28 26.35 -11.00
C GLY A 163 23.88 24.98 -11.57
N ILE A 164 24.64 23.92 -11.29
CA ILE A 164 24.32 22.55 -11.70
C ILE A 164 23.61 21.85 -10.56
N SER A 165 22.44 21.26 -10.86
CA SER A 165 21.64 20.50 -9.88
C SER A 165 21.93 19.01 -9.98
N PHE A 166 22.36 18.42 -8.87
CA PHE A 166 22.53 16.97 -8.72
C PHE A 166 21.36 16.43 -7.89
N ILE A 167 20.59 15.50 -8.45
CA ILE A 167 19.47 14.88 -7.78
C ILE A 167 19.92 13.54 -7.19
N GLU A 168 19.95 13.45 -5.86
CA GLU A 168 20.15 12.19 -5.16
C GLU A 168 18.81 11.69 -4.63
N THR A 169 18.41 10.49 -5.05
CA THR A 169 17.23 9.85 -4.49
C THR A 169 17.55 9.35 -3.09
N SER A 170 17.11 10.05 -2.06
CA SER A 170 17.13 9.56 -0.69
C SER A 170 16.16 8.40 -0.55
N LEU A 171 16.58 7.20 -0.89
CA LEU A 171 15.96 5.99 -0.38
C LEU A 171 16.16 6.02 1.14
N SER A 172 15.08 5.97 1.90
CA SER A 172 15.15 5.97 3.38
C SER A 172 16.20 4.98 3.85
N ARG A 173 17.03 5.34 4.84
CA ARG A 173 18.17 4.54 5.36
C ARG A 173 17.83 3.07 5.69
N HIS A 174 16.56 2.70 5.71
CA HIS A 174 16.09 1.33 5.94
C HIS A 174 16.15 0.41 4.70
N SER A 175 16.33 0.93 3.49
CA SER A 175 16.44 0.10 2.29
C SER A 175 17.89 -0.24 1.89
N MET A 176 18.89 0.44 2.45
CA MET A 176 20.30 0.18 2.14
C MET A 176 20.89 -1.05 2.85
N ARG A 177 20.21 -1.66 3.81
CA ARG A 177 20.72 -2.88 4.49
C ARG A 177 20.37 -4.21 3.81
N ALA A 178 19.78 -4.18 2.63
CA ALA A 178 19.36 -5.40 1.92
C ALA A 178 20.17 -5.72 0.66
N TYR A 179 21.28 -5.00 0.41
CA TYR A 179 22.17 -5.26 -0.71
C TYR A 179 23.63 -5.16 -0.25
N VAL A 180 24.08 -6.11 0.57
CA VAL A 180 25.45 -6.59 0.70
C VAL A 180 25.40 -8.10 0.89
#